data_36f7f6dbb57796952b1868c5e0ca4dce
#
_entry.id   36f7f6dbb57796952b1868c5e0ca4dce
#
_cell.length_a   1.000
_cell.length_b   1.000
_cell.length_c   1.000
_cell.angle_alpha   90.00
_cell.angle_beta   90.00
_cell.angle_gamma   90.00
#
_symmetry.space_group_name_H-M   'P 1'
#
loop_
_entity.id
_entity.type
_entity.pdbx_description
1 polymer ?
#
loop_
_entity_poly.entity_id
_entity_poly.type
_entity_poly.pdbx_seq_one_letter_code
_entity_poly.pdbx_strand_id
1 'polypeptide(L)'
;MSHAADMIRTHPEDLTGPDADVLAAAIDACFDCAQTCTACADACLGEDMVAELRHCIRTDLDCAAVCLATGQVLSRRTGHTTDVLRTLVEACLAICRSCADECRGHAEMHEHCRVCAEACERCVAACEALLATL
;
A
#
# COMPACT_ATOMS: atom_id res chain seq x y z
N MET A 1 1.91 -13.61 -8.29
CA MET A 1 1.69 -12.82 -9.52
C MET A 1 0.29 -12.22 -9.52
N SER A 2 0.18 -10.93 -9.82
CA SER A 2 -1.13 -10.28 -9.86
C SER A 2 -1.63 -10.18 -11.30
N HIS A 3 -2.91 -9.85 -11.44
CA HIS A 3 -3.55 -9.63 -12.73
C HIS A 3 -3.72 -8.13 -13.06
N ALA A 4 -3.09 -7.24 -12.28
CA ALA A 4 -3.30 -5.79 -12.43
C ALA A 4 -2.97 -5.30 -13.85
N ALA A 5 -1.80 -5.66 -14.36
CA ALA A 5 -1.38 -5.28 -15.71
C ALA A 5 -2.32 -5.85 -16.79
N ASP A 6 -2.74 -7.11 -16.63
CA ASP A 6 -3.66 -7.75 -17.56
C ASP A 6 -5.03 -7.10 -17.55
N MET A 7 -5.54 -6.72 -16.39
CA MET A 7 -6.83 -6.02 -16.29
C MET A 7 -6.79 -4.63 -16.92
N ILE A 8 -5.67 -3.92 -16.78
CA ILE A 8 -5.47 -2.63 -17.45
C ILE A 8 -5.46 -2.83 -18.97
N ARG A 9 -4.67 -3.80 -19.44
CA ARG A 9 -4.52 -4.10 -20.88
C ARG A 9 -5.82 -4.53 -21.54
N THR A 10 -6.66 -5.26 -20.82
CA THR A 10 -7.92 -5.82 -21.35
C THR A 10 -9.14 -4.95 -21.10
N HIS A 11 -8.97 -3.77 -20.50
CA HIS A 11 -10.07 -2.84 -20.28
C HIS A 11 -10.67 -2.40 -21.61
N PRO A 12 -12.03 -2.29 -21.73
CA PRO A 12 -12.68 -1.88 -23.00
C PRO A 12 -12.29 -0.48 -23.48
N GLU A 13 -11.96 0.44 -22.57
CA GLU A 13 -11.37 1.72 -22.94
C GLU A 13 -9.86 1.54 -23.10
N ASP A 14 -9.24 2.32 -24.01
CA ASP A 14 -7.80 2.27 -24.17
C ASP A 14 -7.12 2.98 -22.99
N LEU A 15 -6.61 2.19 -22.06
CA LEU A 15 -5.89 2.66 -20.87
C LEU A 15 -4.38 2.41 -20.98
N THR A 16 -3.95 1.82 -22.09
CA THR A 16 -2.51 1.55 -22.30
C THR A 16 -1.78 2.86 -22.62
N GLY A 17 -0.55 2.95 -22.16
CA GLY A 17 0.27 4.13 -22.36
C GLY A 17 1.51 4.07 -21.46
N PRO A 18 2.35 5.13 -21.47
CA PRO A 18 3.58 5.13 -20.66
C PRO A 18 3.34 4.92 -19.16
N ASP A 19 2.16 5.29 -18.68
CA ASP A 19 1.82 5.24 -17.25
C ASP A 19 1.13 3.94 -16.83
N ALA A 20 0.81 3.05 -17.77
CA ALA A 20 0.11 1.80 -17.47
C ALA A 20 0.91 0.91 -16.51
N ASP A 21 2.21 0.81 -16.70
CA ASP A 21 3.08 0.01 -15.82
C ASP A 21 3.18 0.62 -14.43
N VAL A 22 3.23 1.94 -14.34
CA VAL A 22 3.27 2.68 -13.06
C VAL A 22 1.98 2.45 -12.29
N LEU A 23 0.83 2.50 -12.98
CA LEU A 23 -0.46 2.22 -12.36
C LEU A 23 -0.57 0.78 -11.86
N ALA A 24 -0.17 -0.19 -12.68
CA ALA A 24 -0.16 -1.60 -12.30
C ALA A 24 0.72 -1.85 -11.07
N ALA A 25 1.90 -1.24 -11.04
CA ALA A 25 2.82 -1.35 -9.90
C ALA A 25 2.22 -0.76 -8.63
N ALA A 26 1.50 0.36 -8.73
CA ALA A 26 0.86 0.99 -7.58
C ALA A 26 -0.28 0.11 -7.04
N ILE A 27 -1.10 -0.47 -7.91
CA ILE A 27 -2.18 -1.40 -7.52
C ILE A 27 -1.57 -2.59 -6.77
N ASP A 28 -0.55 -3.21 -7.34
CA ASP A 28 0.12 -4.37 -6.74
C ASP A 28 0.71 -4.04 -5.38
N ALA A 29 1.40 -2.91 -5.28
CA ALA A 29 2.03 -2.49 -4.02
C ALA A 29 0.98 -2.20 -2.94
N CYS A 30 -0.15 -1.59 -3.30
CA CYS A 30 -1.23 -1.31 -2.36
C CYS A 30 -1.84 -2.60 -1.79
N PHE A 31 -2.14 -3.59 -2.62
CA PHE A 31 -2.70 -4.86 -2.14
C PHE A 31 -1.69 -5.68 -1.36
N ASP A 32 -0.44 -5.69 -1.78
CA ASP A 32 0.63 -6.36 -1.04
C ASP A 32 0.83 -5.71 0.33
N CYS A 33 0.87 -4.40 0.39
CA CYS A 33 1.00 -3.66 1.65
C CYS A 33 -0.19 -3.89 2.57
N ALA A 34 -1.42 -3.90 2.05
CA ALA A 34 -2.62 -4.16 2.83
C ALA A 34 -2.57 -5.53 3.50
N GLN A 35 -2.20 -6.56 2.75
CA GLN A 35 -2.08 -7.92 3.29
C GLN A 35 -0.95 -8.00 4.33
N THR A 36 0.20 -7.44 4.02
CA THR A 36 1.37 -7.52 4.89
C THR A 36 1.16 -6.77 6.21
N CYS A 37 0.57 -5.57 6.17
CA CYS A 37 0.25 -4.80 7.37
C CYS A 37 -0.78 -5.53 8.25
N THR A 38 -1.79 -6.15 7.65
CA THR A 38 -2.77 -6.97 8.38
C THR A 38 -2.09 -8.14 9.09
N ALA A 39 -1.20 -8.83 8.38
CA ALA A 39 -0.46 -9.97 8.94
C ALA A 39 0.51 -9.52 10.05
N CYS A 40 1.15 -8.36 9.88
CA CYS A 40 2.04 -7.82 10.90
C CYS A 40 1.28 -7.43 12.17
N ALA A 41 0.11 -6.80 12.03
CA ALA A 41 -0.75 -6.47 13.17
C ALA A 41 -1.13 -7.73 13.96
N ASP A 42 -1.51 -8.79 13.27
CA ASP A 42 -1.82 -10.08 13.88
C ASP A 42 -0.58 -10.68 14.58
N ALA A 43 0.56 -10.66 13.92
CA ALA A 43 1.81 -11.17 14.51
C ALA A 43 2.20 -10.40 15.77
N CYS A 44 2.02 -9.07 15.76
CA CYS A 44 2.25 -8.25 16.96
C CYS A 44 1.36 -8.67 18.12
N LEU A 45 0.11 -9.04 17.86
CA LEU A 45 -0.80 -9.54 18.90
C LEU A 45 -0.33 -10.88 19.49
N GLY A 46 0.46 -11.64 18.77
CA GLY A 46 1.05 -12.89 19.23
C GLY A 46 2.34 -12.74 20.02
N GLU A 47 2.92 -11.54 20.10
CA GLU A 47 4.14 -11.30 20.83
C GLU A 47 3.89 -11.14 22.33
N ASP A 48 4.83 -11.62 23.15
CA ASP A 48 4.74 -11.51 24.62
C ASP A 48 4.70 -10.04 25.06
N MET A 49 5.41 -9.16 24.34
CA MET A 49 5.48 -7.72 24.64
C MET A 49 4.44 -6.90 23.89
N VAL A 50 3.25 -7.45 23.67
CA VAL A 50 2.20 -6.82 22.86
C VAL A 50 1.88 -5.38 23.32
N ALA A 51 1.97 -5.09 24.60
CA ALA A 51 1.72 -3.75 25.14
C ALA A 51 2.65 -2.69 24.52
N GLU A 52 3.87 -3.05 24.18
CA GLU A 52 4.84 -2.15 23.55
C GLU A 52 4.60 -1.96 22.06
N LEU A 53 3.74 -2.81 21.47
CA LEU A 53 3.44 -2.83 20.03
C LEU A 53 2.09 -2.20 19.69
N ARG A 54 1.41 -1.60 20.66
CA ARG A 54 0.05 -1.05 20.45
C ARG A 54 0.00 -0.03 19.31
N HIS A 55 0.96 0.87 19.27
CA HIS A 55 1.01 1.88 18.21
C HIS A 55 1.34 1.25 16.85
N CYS A 56 2.22 0.26 16.83
CA CYS A 56 2.53 -0.50 15.61
C CYS A 56 1.28 -1.21 15.08
N ILE A 57 0.52 -1.88 15.96
CA ILE A 57 -0.73 -2.54 15.58
C ILE A 57 -1.73 -1.55 14.98
N ARG A 58 -1.93 -0.42 15.64
CA ARG A 58 -2.86 0.61 15.15
C ARG A 58 -2.45 1.15 13.79
N THR A 59 -1.17 1.48 13.64
CA THR A 59 -0.64 2.02 12.39
C THR A 59 -0.73 1.00 11.26
N ASP A 60 -0.43 -0.28 11.54
CA ASP A 60 -0.58 -1.37 10.59
C ASP A 60 -2.03 -1.48 10.09
N LEU A 61 -3.00 -1.44 11.01
CA LEU A 61 -4.41 -1.55 10.65
C LEU A 61 -4.90 -0.36 9.82
N ASP A 62 -4.49 0.85 10.19
CA ASP A 62 -4.82 2.05 9.41
C ASP A 62 -4.19 2.00 8.02
N CYS A 63 -2.92 1.58 7.94
CA CYS A 63 -2.22 1.44 6.66
C CYS A 63 -2.90 0.38 5.78
N ALA A 64 -3.25 -0.77 6.34
CA ALA A 64 -3.96 -1.82 5.62
C ALA A 64 -5.29 -1.33 5.04
N ALA A 65 -6.07 -0.59 5.83
CA ALA A 65 -7.36 -0.07 5.40
C ALA A 65 -7.21 0.93 4.23
N VAL A 66 -6.29 1.88 4.34
CA VAL A 66 -6.06 2.89 3.30
C VAL A 66 -5.49 2.25 2.04
N CYS A 67 -4.52 1.34 2.17
CA CYS A 67 -3.94 0.64 1.02
C CYS A 67 -4.97 -0.20 0.27
N LEU A 68 -5.83 -0.92 0.98
CA LEU A 68 -6.89 -1.72 0.37
C LEU A 68 -7.85 -0.83 -0.43
N ALA A 69 -8.33 0.25 0.19
CA ALA A 69 -9.22 1.20 -0.49
C ALA A 69 -8.55 1.82 -1.71
N THR A 70 -7.28 2.19 -1.60
CA THR A 70 -6.52 2.81 -2.70
C THR A 70 -6.37 1.83 -3.87
N GLY A 71 -5.99 0.59 -3.59
CA GLY A 71 -5.87 -0.44 -4.63
C GLY A 71 -7.19 -0.70 -5.35
N GLN A 72 -8.29 -0.73 -4.61
CA GLN A 72 -9.63 -0.91 -5.20
C GLN A 72 -10.02 0.28 -6.09
N VAL A 73 -9.83 1.50 -5.61
CA VAL A 73 -10.19 2.71 -6.38
C VAL A 73 -9.31 2.84 -7.63
N LEU A 74 -8.01 2.59 -7.53
CA LEU A 74 -7.10 2.62 -8.68
C LEU A 74 -7.44 1.57 -9.73
N SER A 75 -8.06 0.47 -9.32
CA SER A 75 -8.46 -0.62 -10.22
C SER A 75 -9.68 -0.27 -11.07
N ARG A 76 -10.46 0.76 -10.67
CA ARG A 76 -11.66 1.22 -11.38
C ARG A 76 -11.30 2.40 -12.27
N ARG A 77 -11.20 2.16 -13.58
CA ARG A 77 -10.69 3.17 -14.51
C ARG A 77 -11.76 3.93 -15.27
N THR A 78 -12.96 3.40 -15.35
CA THR A 78 -14.05 4.05 -16.11
C THR A 78 -14.47 5.35 -15.41
N GLY A 79 -14.32 6.48 -16.11
CA GLY A 79 -14.79 7.78 -15.62
C GLY A 79 -14.11 8.26 -14.34
N HIS A 80 -12.85 7.91 -14.10
CA HIS A 80 -12.13 8.32 -12.90
C HIS A 80 -11.96 9.85 -12.81
N THR A 81 -11.88 10.35 -11.58
CA THR A 81 -11.63 11.76 -11.29
C THR A 81 -10.19 11.92 -10.78
N THR A 82 -9.36 12.60 -11.55
CA THR A 82 -7.93 12.74 -11.25
C THR A 82 -7.65 13.38 -9.90
N ASP A 83 -8.39 14.43 -9.53
CA ASP A 83 -8.18 15.11 -8.25
C ASP A 83 -8.49 14.21 -7.06
N VAL A 84 -9.53 13.39 -7.16
CA VAL A 84 -9.86 12.41 -6.11
C VAL A 84 -8.77 11.35 -6.01
N LEU A 85 -8.29 10.84 -7.14
CA LEU A 85 -7.19 9.86 -7.15
C LEU A 85 -5.92 10.45 -6.52
N ARG A 86 -5.57 11.68 -6.88
CA ARG A 86 -4.39 12.35 -6.32
C ARG A 86 -4.48 12.44 -4.80
N THR A 87 -5.60 12.93 -4.28
CA THR A 87 -5.79 13.07 -2.84
C THR A 87 -5.72 11.72 -2.12
N LEU A 88 -6.33 10.69 -2.71
CA LEU A 88 -6.31 9.34 -2.14
C LEU A 88 -4.89 8.77 -2.12
N VAL A 89 -4.15 8.91 -3.21
CA VAL A 89 -2.77 8.41 -3.32
C VAL A 89 -1.85 9.17 -2.37
N GLU A 90 -2.05 10.48 -2.18
CA GLU A 90 -1.32 11.27 -1.19
C GLU A 90 -1.58 10.77 0.23
N ALA A 91 -2.82 10.44 0.55
CA ALA A 91 -3.16 9.85 1.86
C ALA A 91 -2.51 8.47 2.05
N CYS A 92 -2.53 7.65 1.01
CA CYS A 92 -1.88 6.33 1.01
C CYS A 92 -0.37 6.47 1.24
N LEU A 93 0.27 7.39 0.53
CA LEU A 93 1.68 7.69 0.71
C LEU A 93 2.00 8.08 2.15
N ALA A 94 1.21 8.97 2.73
CA ALA A 94 1.40 9.45 4.10
C ALA A 94 1.32 8.32 5.13
N ILE A 95 0.30 7.46 5.03
CA ILE A 95 0.14 6.37 5.99
C ILE A 95 1.21 5.29 5.79
N CYS A 96 1.62 5.02 4.56
CA CYS A 96 2.70 4.05 4.29
C CYS A 96 4.02 4.53 4.87
N ARG A 97 4.33 5.83 4.79
CA ARG A 97 5.52 6.40 5.42
C ARG A 97 5.48 6.24 6.94
N SER A 98 4.36 6.58 7.56
CA SER A 98 4.20 6.42 9.01
C SER A 98 4.35 4.96 9.44
N CYS A 99 3.74 4.05 8.71
CA CYS A 99 3.81 2.62 9.02
C CYS A 99 5.22 2.06 8.81
N ALA A 100 5.90 2.46 7.74
CA ALA A 100 7.28 2.06 7.50
C ALA A 100 8.19 2.50 8.65
N ASP A 101 8.08 3.75 9.09
CA ASP A 101 8.89 4.28 10.19
C ASP A 101 8.61 3.53 11.50
N GLU A 102 7.35 3.30 11.83
CA GLU A 102 6.97 2.58 13.04
C GLU A 102 7.49 1.14 13.02
N CYS A 103 7.29 0.42 11.92
CA CYS A 103 7.77 -0.95 11.78
C CYS A 103 9.30 -1.04 11.81
N ARG A 104 10.02 -0.06 11.22
CA ARG A 104 11.47 -0.03 11.29
C ARG A 104 11.98 0.08 12.72
N GLY A 105 11.25 0.79 13.58
CA GLY A 105 11.59 0.91 15.00
C GLY A 105 11.56 -0.42 15.75
N HIS A 106 10.87 -1.43 15.22
CA HIS A 106 10.74 -2.75 15.83
C HIS A 106 11.42 -3.86 15.01
N ALA A 107 12.05 -3.52 13.87
CA ALA A 107 12.53 -4.49 12.89
C ALA A 107 13.65 -5.39 13.42
N GLU A 108 14.50 -4.90 14.33
CA GLU A 108 15.59 -5.70 14.90
C GLU A 108 15.08 -6.77 15.86
N MET A 109 13.97 -6.52 16.54
CA MET A 109 13.38 -7.46 17.50
C MET A 109 12.37 -8.40 16.87
N HIS A 110 11.69 -7.94 15.81
CA HIS A 110 10.59 -8.69 15.20
C HIS A 110 10.75 -8.70 13.67
N GLU A 111 11.05 -9.86 13.11
CA GLU A 111 11.26 -9.97 11.68
C GLU A 111 10.01 -9.64 10.86
N HIS A 112 8.81 -9.95 11.37
CA HIS A 112 7.57 -9.55 10.69
C HIS A 112 7.43 -8.02 10.58
N CYS A 113 7.96 -7.26 11.54
CA CYS A 113 8.00 -5.80 11.43
C CYS A 113 8.97 -5.34 10.34
N ARG A 114 10.10 -6.01 10.15
CA ARG A 114 11.03 -5.73 9.05
C ARG A 114 10.36 -5.97 7.70
N VAL A 115 9.68 -7.11 7.56
CA VAL A 115 8.95 -7.45 6.32
C VAL A 115 7.86 -6.41 6.04
N CYS A 116 7.12 -6.01 7.06
CA CYS A 116 6.08 -4.98 6.94
C CYS A 116 6.67 -3.63 6.52
N ALA A 117 7.79 -3.22 7.12
CA ALA A 117 8.47 -1.99 6.75
C ALA A 117 8.88 -2.00 5.27
N GLU A 118 9.42 -3.11 4.78
CA GLU A 118 9.80 -3.26 3.37
C GLU A 118 8.59 -3.15 2.42
N ALA A 119 7.47 -3.76 2.77
CA ALA A 119 6.24 -3.66 1.98
C ALA A 119 5.72 -2.21 1.95
N CYS A 120 5.74 -1.52 3.09
CA CYS A 120 5.35 -0.11 3.18
C CYS A 120 6.28 0.78 2.35
N GLU A 121 7.58 0.57 2.41
CA GLU A 121 8.58 1.34 1.64
C GLU A 121 8.37 1.14 0.13
N ARG A 122 8.06 -0.07 -0.30
CA ARG A 122 7.74 -0.36 -1.70
C ARG A 122 6.47 0.38 -2.13
N CYS A 123 5.47 0.41 -1.27
CA CYS A 123 4.22 1.13 -1.55
C CYS A 123 4.47 2.64 -1.62
N VAL A 124 5.31 3.20 -0.76
CA VAL A 124 5.75 4.60 -0.83
C VAL A 124 6.34 4.91 -2.21
N ALA A 125 7.29 4.11 -2.66
CA ALA A 125 7.93 4.31 -3.96
C ALA A 125 6.92 4.24 -5.12
N ALA A 126 6.00 3.29 -5.08
CA ALA A 126 4.98 3.13 -6.12
C ALA A 126 3.99 4.30 -6.13
N CYS A 127 3.58 4.78 -4.96
CA CYS A 127 2.70 5.95 -4.83
C CYS A 127 3.38 7.22 -5.34
N GLU A 128 4.65 7.44 -5.01
CA GLU A 128 5.41 8.58 -5.51
C GLU A 128 5.50 8.57 -7.03
N ALA A 129 5.82 7.41 -7.62
CA ALA A 129 5.89 7.26 -9.07
C ALA A 129 4.55 7.56 -9.73
N LEU A 130 3.44 7.07 -9.14
CA LEU A 130 2.10 7.32 -9.67
C LEU A 130 1.72 8.81 -9.58
N LEU A 131 1.99 9.45 -8.43
CA LEU A 131 1.71 10.88 -8.25
C LEU A 131 2.42 11.75 -9.29
N ALA A 132 3.63 11.36 -9.70
CA ALA A 132 4.37 12.07 -10.72
C ALA A 132 3.67 12.07 -12.10
N THR A 133 2.72 11.14 -12.32
CA THR A 133 1.96 11.03 -13.58
C THR A 133 0.58 11.68 -13.52
N LEU A 134 0.10 12.06 -12.34
CA LEU A 134 -1.25 12.60 -12.16
C LEU A 134 -1.34 14.13 -12.32
#